data_a2eb13d458988bdd2ab38498b359be3c
#
_entry.id   a2eb13d458988bdd2ab38498b359be3c
#
_cell.length_a   1.000
_cell.length_b   1.000
_cell.length_c   1.000
_cell.angle_alpha   90.00
_cell.angle_beta   90.00
_cell.angle_gamma   90.00
#
_symmetry.space_group_name_H-M   'P 1'
#
loop_
_entity.id
_entity.type
_entity.pdbx_description
1 polymer ?
#
loop_
_entity_poly.entity_id
_entity_poly.type
_entity_poly.pdbx_seq_one_letter_code
_entity_poly.pdbx_strand_id
1 'polypeptide(L)'
;MRKYQLSLLILASLTLSSLCLAQSSQERKDGCASAGSHTAHVVVTPDQVKWEPAPPSLPPGAQLKVLEGDLSKAGAPFTIRGKFPDGYRVPPHWHPTDERIVVLQGVLGMGVGEKFDQATGHELPVGSYAQMPKG
;
A
#
# COMPACT_ATOMS: atom_id res chain seq x y z
N MET A 1 20.34 53.38 -19.47
CA MET A 1 21.46 53.98 -20.23
C MET A 1 22.30 52.86 -20.83
N ARG A 2 22.59 53.05 -22.11
CA ARG A 2 23.56 52.34 -22.98
C ARG A 2 23.25 50.88 -23.26
N LYS A 3 22.82 50.54 -24.44
CA LYS A 3 23.27 50.78 -25.84
C LYS A 3 24.15 49.66 -26.34
N TYR A 4 23.61 49.00 -27.38
CA TYR A 4 24.20 48.64 -28.69
C TYR A 4 25.25 47.52 -28.67
N GLN A 5 25.40 46.65 -29.68
CA GLN A 5 25.29 46.67 -31.14
C GLN A 5 25.32 45.20 -31.61
N LEU A 6 24.53 44.75 -32.50
CA LEU A 6 24.63 44.78 -33.97
C LEU A 6 26.00 44.39 -34.55
N SER A 7 25.99 43.36 -35.32
CA SER A 7 26.67 43.17 -36.62
C SER A 7 26.76 41.66 -36.90
N LEU A 8 26.24 41.16 -37.87
CA LEU A 8 26.26 41.21 -39.34
C LEU A 8 26.93 39.98 -39.93
N LEU A 9 26.13 39.21 -40.62
CA LEU A 9 26.32 38.49 -41.89
C LEU A 9 27.71 37.86 -42.20
N ILE A 10 27.68 36.58 -42.56
CA ILE A 10 28.25 36.12 -43.85
C ILE A 10 27.50 34.88 -44.32
N LEU A 11 26.97 34.95 -45.53
CA LEU A 11 26.51 33.85 -46.39
C LEU A 11 27.71 33.08 -46.93
N ALA A 12 27.58 31.78 -47.01
CA ALA A 12 28.18 30.96 -48.08
C ALA A 12 27.50 29.57 -48.02
N SER A 13 26.59 29.33 -48.86
CA SER A 13 26.44 28.54 -50.08
C SER A 13 26.89 27.09 -50.05
N LEU A 14 25.89 26.28 -50.38
CA LEU A 14 25.88 25.01 -51.15
C LEU A 14 26.97 23.94 -50.85
N THR A 15 26.49 22.75 -50.45
CA THR A 15 26.52 21.60 -51.36
C THR A 15 25.57 20.52 -50.86
N LEU A 16 24.84 20.06 -51.81
CA LEU A 16 23.96 18.92 -51.89
C LEU A 16 24.73 17.63 -51.61
N SER A 17 24.27 16.84 -50.64
CA SER A 17 24.53 15.42 -50.66
C SER A 17 23.40 14.73 -49.91
N SER A 18 22.43 14.28 -50.68
CA SER A 18 21.43 13.32 -50.27
C SER A 18 22.14 12.02 -49.90
N LEU A 19 22.22 11.74 -48.60
CA LEU A 19 22.48 10.38 -48.12
C LEU A 19 21.24 9.94 -47.40
N CYS A 20 20.42 9.24 -48.15
CA CYS A 20 19.26 8.50 -47.66
C CYS A 20 19.75 7.36 -46.78
N LEU A 21 19.92 7.62 -45.48
CA LEU A 21 20.10 6.57 -44.49
C LEU A 21 18.70 6.08 -44.13
N ALA A 22 18.36 4.97 -44.77
CA ALA A 22 17.25 4.14 -44.33
C ALA A 22 17.51 3.73 -42.85
N GLN A 23 16.92 4.47 -41.93
CA GLN A 23 16.78 4.00 -40.57
C GLN A 23 15.80 2.85 -40.60
N SER A 24 16.32 1.64 -40.60
CA SER A 24 15.58 0.45 -40.28
C SER A 24 14.95 0.67 -38.90
N SER A 25 13.65 0.85 -38.89
CA SER A 25 12.83 0.75 -37.68
C SER A 25 13.03 -0.64 -37.11
N GLN A 26 13.98 -0.74 -36.19
CA GLN A 26 14.12 -1.92 -35.35
C GLN A 26 12.91 -1.88 -34.43
N GLU A 27 11.83 -2.51 -34.86
CA GLU A 27 10.76 -2.91 -33.96
C GLU A 27 11.40 -3.66 -32.78
N ARG A 28 11.57 -2.95 -31.67
CA ARG A 28 11.73 -3.62 -30.40
C ARG A 28 10.45 -4.39 -30.18
N LYS A 29 10.48 -5.64 -30.52
CA LYS A 29 9.60 -6.63 -29.92
C LYS A 29 10.07 -6.75 -28.46
N ASP A 30 9.72 -5.74 -27.68
CA ASP A 30 9.67 -5.91 -26.25
C ASP A 30 8.64 -7.01 -26.04
N GLY A 31 9.16 -8.22 -25.85
CA GLY A 31 8.37 -9.34 -25.44
C GLY A 31 7.67 -8.92 -24.17
N CYS A 32 6.43 -8.56 -24.30
CA CYS A 32 5.54 -8.41 -23.16
C CYS A 32 5.52 -9.79 -22.52
N ALA A 33 6.35 -9.92 -21.48
CA ALA A 33 6.38 -11.11 -20.67
C ALA A 33 4.94 -11.45 -20.35
N SER A 34 4.58 -12.70 -20.58
CA SER A 34 3.35 -13.37 -20.23
C SER A 34 2.62 -12.59 -19.12
N ALA A 35 1.45 -12.08 -19.43
CA ALA A 35 0.54 -11.53 -18.45
C ALA A 35 0.23 -12.65 -17.45
N GLY A 36 1.02 -12.71 -16.38
CA GLY A 36 0.65 -13.45 -15.19
C GLY A 36 -0.77 -12.99 -14.84
N SER A 37 -1.64 -13.91 -14.51
CA SER A 37 -3.00 -13.67 -14.06
C SER A 37 -3.01 -12.43 -13.15
N HIS A 38 -3.34 -11.27 -13.70
CA HIS A 38 -3.51 -10.06 -12.90
C HIS A 38 -4.75 -10.32 -12.06
N THR A 39 -4.54 -10.59 -10.80
CA THR A 39 -5.60 -10.51 -9.81
C THR A 39 -6.29 -9.15 -9.99
N ALA A 40 -7.61 -9.17 -10.11
CA ALA A 40 -8.38 -7.96 -10.31
C ALA A 40 -8.06 -6.96 -9.17
N HIS A 41 -7.99 -5.67 -9.50
CA HIS A 41 -7.82 -4.64 -8.49
C HIS A 41 -8.96 -4.71 -7.48
N VAL A 42 -8.63 -4.75 -6.20
CA VAL A 42 -9.61 -4.66 -5.10
C VAL A 42 -9.68 -3.20 -4.67
N VAL A 43 -10.86 -2.61 -4.77
CA VAL A 43 -11.13 -1.24 -4.31
C VAL A 43 -12.34 -1.29 -3.39
N VAL A 44 -12.17 -0.86 -2.14
CA VAL A 44 -13.24 -0.79 -1.15
C VAL A 44 -13.23 0.60 -0.52
N THR A 45 -14.28 1.36 -0.77
CA THR A 45 -14.47 2.68 -0.17
C THR A 45 -15.10 2.58 1.22
N PRO A 46 -14.99 3.59 2.09
CA PRO A 46 -15.52 3.52 3.46
C PRO A 46 -17.03 3.20 3.54
N ASP A 47 -17.83 3.69 2.60
CA ASP A 47 -19.26 3.46 2.52
C ASP A 47 -19.64 2.04 2.08
N GLN A 48 -18.71 1.34 1.44
CA GLN A 48 -18.88 -0.06 1.03
C GLN A 48 -18.55 -1.05 2.16
N VAL A 49 -17.98 -0.59 3.26
CA VAL A 49 -17.64 -1.44 4.40
C VAL A 49 -18.91 -1.85 5.15
N LYS A 50 -19.35 -3.07 4.94
CA LYS A 50 -20.44 -3.69 5.71
C LYS A 50 -19.83 -4.42 6.91
N TRP A 51 -20.08 -3.89 8.10
CA TRP A 51 -19.57 -4.45 9.34
C TRP A 51 -20.28 -5.73 9.72
N GLU A 52 -19.54 -6.73 10.13
CA GLU A 52 -20.02 -8.03 10.60
C GLU A 52 -19.46 -8.30 12.00
N PRO A 53 -20.16 -9.03 12.87
CA PRO A 53 -19.59 -9.44 14.16
C PRO A 53 -18.24 -10.14 13.94
N ALA A 54 -17.28 -9.84 14.82
CA ALA A 54 -16.00 -10.54 14.80
C ALA A 54 -16.16 -12.04 15.11
N PRO A 55 -15.22 -12.89 14.65
CA PRO A 55 -15.22 -14.30 14.99
C PRO A 55 -15.19 -14.54 16.50
N PRO A 56 -15.70 -15.69 16.99
CA PRO A 56 -15.74 -16.01 18.42
C PRO A 56 -14.38 -16.07 19.12
N SER A 57 -13.28 -16.07 18.37
CA SER A 57 -11.91 -15.93 18.90
C SER A 57 -11.64 -14.57 19.54
N LEU A 58 -12.45 -13.56 19.22
CA LEU A 58 -12.40 -12.26 19.86
C LEU A 58 -13.56 -12.10 20.87
N PRO A 59 -13.36 -11.35 21.95
CA PRO A 59 -14.47 -11.02 22.85
C PRO A 59 -15.63 -10.34 22.13
N PRO A 60 -16.87 -10.47 22.63
CA PRO A 60 -18.03 -9.81 22.03
C PRO A 60 -17.87 -8.28 21.92
N GLY A 61 -18.44 -7.68 20.88
CA GLY A 61 -18.45 -6.23 20.66
C GLY A 61 -17.57 -5.76 19.50
N ALA A 62 -16.55 -6.50 19.12
CA ALA A 62 -15.77 -6.21 17.91
C ALA A 62 -16.57 -6.49 16.64
N GLN A 63 -16.30 -5.69 15.62
CA GLN A 63 -16.82 -5.89 14.27
C GLN A 63 -15.65 -5.92 13.29
N LEU A 64 -15.72 -6.79 12.31
CA LEU A 64 -14.71 -6.93 11.26
C LEU A 64 -15.34 -6.83 9.87
N LYS A 65 -14.51 -6.47 8.91
CA LYS A 65 -14.77 -6.65 7.48
C LYS A 65 -13.53 -7.16 6.80
N VAL A 66 -13.66 -8.28 6.12
CA VAL A 66 -12.62 -8.77 5.21
C VAL A 66 -12.65 -7.89 3.96
N LEU A 67 -11.55 -7.22 3.68
CA LEU A 67 -11.37 -6.38 2.49
C LEU A 67 -10.80 -7.20 1.34
N GLU A 68 -9.90 -8.13 1.66
CA GLU A 68 -9.24 -9.00 0.70
C GLU A 68 -8.83 -10.32 1.38
N GLY A 69 -8.81 -11.41 0.61
CA GLY A 69 -8.40 -12.72 1.10
C GLY A 69 -9.50 -13.51 1.78
N ASP A 70 -9.12 -14.56 2.50
CA ASP A 70 -10.02 -15.52 3.14
C ASP A 70 -9.45 -15.95 4.48
N LEU A 71 -10.10 -15.56 5.57
CA LEU A 71 -9.69 -15.89 6.95
C LEU A 71 -9.72 -17.40 7.26
N SER A 72 -10.46 -18.20 6.49
CA SER A 72 -10.54 -19.65 6.68
C SER A 72 -9.33 -20.40 6.10
N LYS A 73 -8.54 -19.75 5.25
CA LYS A 73 -7.38 -20.35 4.59
C LYS A 73 -6.11 -20.11 5.39
N ALA A 74 -5.66 -21.12 6.10
CA ALA A 74 -4.42 -21.06 6.86
C ALA A 74 -3.22 -20.67 5.97
N GLY A 75 -2.43 -19.68 6.41
CA GLY A 75 -1.23 -19.20 5.73
C GLY A 75 -1.48 -18.33 4.49
N ALA A 76 -2.72 -18.15 4.05
CA ALA A 76 -3.03 -17.20 2.99
C ALA A 76 -3.04 -15.76 3.53
N PRO A 77 -2.53 -14.78 2.78
CA PRO A 77 -2.63 -13.39 3.18
C PRO A 77 -4.09 -12.90 3.12
N PHE A 78 -4.43 -12.01 4.03
CA PHE A 78 -5.72 -11.33 4.02
C PHE A 78 -5.57 -9.90 4.55
N THR A 79 -6.52 -9.07 4.21
CA THR A 79 -6.64 -7.71 4.74
C THR A 79 -8.02 -7.54 5.36
N ILE A 80 -8.05 -7.07 6.59
CA ILE A 80 -9.28 -6.79 7.32
C ILE A 80 -9.33 -5.34 7.77
N ARG A 81 -10.53 -4.84 8.01
CA ARG A 81 -10.79 -3.66 8.80
C ARG A 81 -11.48 -4.07 10.08
N GLY A 82 -10.93 -3.67 11.22
CA GLY A 82 -11.50 -3.90 12.54
C GLY A 82 -12.14 -2.64 13.10
N LYS A 83 -13.25 -2.79 13.81
CA LYS A 83 -13.89 -1.74 14.59
C LYS A 83 -14.14 -2.26 16.00
N PHE A 84 -13.64 -1.53 16.98
CA PHE A 84 -13.69 -1.91 18.37
C PHE A 84 -14.36 -0.79 19.18
N PRO A 85 -15.25 -1.12 20.14
CA PRO A 85 -15.80 -0.12 21.06
C PRO A 85 -14.72 0.44 21.99
N ASP A 86 -14.99 1.61 22.58
CA ASP A 86 -14.08 2.19 23.56
C ASP A 86 -13.85 1.23 24.73
N GLY A 87 -12.60 1.14 25.17
CA GLY A 87 -12.18 0.26 26.25
C GLY A 87 -12.17 -1.23 25.89
N TYR A 88 -12.42 -1.59 24.63
CA TYR A 88 -12.32 -2.97 24.18
C TYR A 88 -10.91 -3.53 24.40
N ARG A 89 -10.85 -4.78 24.87
CA ARG A 89 -9.58 -5.45 25.16
C ARG A 89 -9.48 -6.74 24.40
N VAL A 90 -8.43 -6.89 23.61
CA VAL A 90 -8.04 -8.16 23.00
C VAL A 90 -7.07 -8.84 23.97
N PRO A 91 -7.36 -10.07 24.42
CA PRO A 91 -6.45 -10.81 25.28
C PRO A 91 -5.10 -11.07 24.59
N PRO A 92 -4.03 -11.35 25.35
CA PRO A 92 -2.76 -11.81 24.78
C PRO A 92 -3.00 -13.01 23.85
N HIS A 93 -2.44 -12.93 22.68
CA HIS A 93 -2.55 -13.96 21.64
C HIS A 93 -1.31 -13.91 20.76
N TRP A 94 -1.17 -14.86 19.88
CA TRP A 94 -0.07 -14.93 18.92
C TRP A 94 -0.60 -15.05 17.50
N HIS A 95 0.24 -14.74 16.53
CA HIS A 95 -0.12 -14.78 15.13
C HIS A 95 0.72 -15.81 14.36
N PRO A 96 0.12 -16.62 13.49
CA PRO A 96 0.86 -17.58 12.67
C PRO A 96 1.68 -16.91 11.57
N THR A 97 1.39 -15.65 11.26
CA THR A 97 2.06 -14.82 10.24
C THR A 97 2.27 -13.42 10.80
N ASP A 98 3.10 -12.63 10.12
CA ASP A 98 3.25 -11.21 10.46
C ASP A 98 1.91 -10.48 10.37
N GLU A 99 1.60 -9.70 11.38
CA GLU A 99 0.49 -8.74 11.34
C GLU A 99 0.99 -7.32 11.15
N ARG A 100 0.28 -6.54 10.35
CA ARG A 100 0.53 -5.11 10.15
C ARG A 100 -0.74 -4.33 10.39
N ILE A 101 -0.64 -3.31 11.25
CA ILE A 101 -1.78 -2.49 11.66
C ILE A 101 -1.53 -1.04 11.26
N VAL A 102 -2.58 -0.38 10.79
CA VAL A 102 -2.65 1.08 10.67
C VAL A 102 -3.88 1.54 11.43
N VAL A 103 -3.71 2.50 12.33
CA VAL A 103 -4.81 3.09 13.10
C VAL A 103 -5.51 4.14 12.25
N LEU A 104 -6.79 3.94 11.96
CA LEU A 104 -7.60 4.82 11.14
C LEU A 104 -8.49 5.77 11.96
N GLN A 105 -8.80 5.41 13.21
CA GLN A 105 -9.63 6.19 14.11
C GLN A 105 -9.33 5.83 15.56
N GLY A 106 -9.40 6.81 16.46
CA GLY A 106 -9.17 6.61 17.90
C GLY A 106 -7.71 6.39 18.27
N VAL A 107 -7.50 5.68 19.36
CA VAL A 107 -6.18 5.30 19.89
C VAL A 107 -6.19 3.80 20.16
N LEU A 108 -5.18 3.10 19.68
CA LEU A 108 -4.96 1.69 19.96
C LEU A 108 -3.84 1.55 20.99
N GLY A 109 -4.15 0.94 22.14
CA GLY A 109 -3.13 0.50 23.10
C GLY A 109 -2.56 -0.84 22.69
N MET A 110 -1.24 -0.96 22.61
CA MET A 110 -0.57 -2.20 22.23
C MET A 110 0.51 -2.55 23.24
N GLY A 111 0.55 -3.79 23.70
CA GLY A 111 1.60 -4.35 24.54
C GLY A 111 2.13 -5.66 23.96
N VAL A 112 3.30 -6.08 24.41
CA VAL A 112 3.92 -7.36 24.05
C VAL A 112 4.10 -8.20 25.31
N GLY A 113 3.85 -9.51 25.20
CA GLY A 113 4.00 -10.45 26.28
C GLY A 113 2.67 -11.01 26.80
N GLU A 114 2.75 -11.82 27.84
CA GLU A 114 1.59 -12.57 28.38
C GLU A 114 0.57 -11.71 29.14
N LYS A 115 0.97 -10.50 29.54
CA LYS A 115 0.11 -9.57 30.27
C LYS A 115 0.23 -8.18 29.67
N PHE A 116 -0.90 -7.52 29.46
CA PHE A 116 -0.90 -6.12 29.08
C PHE A 116 -0.46 -5.27 30.30
N ASP A 117 0.60 -4.51 30.09
CA ASP A 117 1.07 -3.49 31.05
C ASP A 117 1.00 -2.13 30.37
N GLN A 118 0.16 -1.26 30.89
CA GLN A 118 -0.02 0.09 30.35
C GLN A 118 1.25 0.94 30.47
N ALA A 119 2.12 0.67 31.44
CA ALA A 119 3.35 1.43 31.64
C ALA A 119 4.41 1.12 30.58
N THR A 120 4.36 -0.08 29.99
CA THR A 120 5.28 -0.53 28.94
C THR A 120 4.62 -0.63 27.56
N GLY A 121 3.30 -0.46 27.51
CA GLY A 121 2.54 -0.47 26.27
C GLY A 121 2.74 0.80 25.44
N HIS A 122 2.47 0.70 24.15
CA HIS A 122 2.47 1.83 23.24
C HIS A 122 1.05 2.31 22.98
N GLU A 123 0.82 3.61 23.09
CA GLU A 123 -0.39 4.24 22.59
C GLU A 123 -0.18 4.66 21.13
N LEU A 124 -1.01 4.16 20.26
CA LEU A 124 -0.96 4.37 18.82
C LEU A 124 -2.13 5.26 18.40
N PRO A 125 -1.93 6.55 18.20
CA PRO A 125 -2.95 7.44 17.68
C PRO A 125 -3.21 7.21 16.18
N VAL A 126 -4.20 7.89 15.62
CA VAL A 126 -4.52 7.87 14.18
C VAL A 126 -3.28 8.12 13.32
N GLY A 127 -3.10 7.32 12.29
CA GLY A 127 -1.95 7.35 11.38
C GLY A 127 -0.77 6.50 11.84
N SER A 128 -0.79 5.97 13.07
CA SER A 128 0.25 5.06 13.53
C SER A 128 0.26 3.76 12.74
N TYR A 129 1.46 3.23 12.57
CA TYR A 129 1.72 1.90 12.01
C TYR A 129 2.43 1.02 13.03
N ALA A 130 2.04 -0.22 13.10
CA ALA A 130 2.71 -1.26 13.89
C ALA A 130 2.85 -2.55 13.10
N GLN A 131 3.91 -3.29 13.37
CA GLN A 131 4.12 -4.64 12.88
C GLN A 131 4.38 -5.58 14.04
N MET A 132 3.67 -6.68 14.08
CA MET A 132 3.93 -7.78 14.98
C MET A 132 4.42 -8.96 14.16
N PRO A 133 5.62 -9.48 14.42
CA PRO A 133 6.12 -10.67 13.75
C PRO A 133 5.31 -11.89 14.19
N LYS A 134 5.35 -12.93 13.39
CA LYS A 134 4.79 -14.23 13.77
C LYS A 134 5.38 -14.76 15.07
N GLY A 135 4.62 -15.43 15.88
CA GLY A 135 5.04 -16.07 17.14
C GLY A 135 4.45 -15.43 18.37
#